data_ab925d4b8780f98a9b15ea4d5f9a53d5
#
_entry.id   ab925d4b8780f98a9b15ea4d5f9a53d5
#
_cell.length_a   1.000
_cell.length_b   1.000
_cell.length_c   1.000
_cell.angle_alpha   90.00
_cell.angle_beta   90.00
_cell.angle_gamma   90.00
#
_symmetry.space_group_name_H-M   'P 1'
#
loop_
_entity.id
_entity.type
_entity.pdbx_description
1 polymer ?
#
loop_
_entity_poly.entity_id
_entity_poly.type
_entity_poly.pdbx_seq_one_letter_code
_entity_poly.pdbx_strand_id
1 'polypeptide(L)'
;MFNKKSDLPRGSKKLIRAWTFYDWANSVYSLVISSAIFPIYYSTHVFSDINSILIFNLDINKDTLISLLSGLCFLIIAFLSPMLSGIADYIGNKKIFMKFFVYMGSFSCMSLYWFELENIEISLLLYFFSLLGFWGSLVYYNSYLNDITFPKQANSVSAKGYTMGYIGSVILLLINLIMIYFFEDLGFDSDKSAMKLSFALTGLWWLGFSQYSFYYLPKGNNKINFPKNIIWNGIKELKGVYKIIRSSKRFTRFLLEFFIFSFSLQTVLYIASYFGVNEIQWSSQSEQTSGLIISILLIQIVAIGGAYSFTKLAQRFGNILVLTIAIFLWGAVCIYAYFIYSPDQFYLIAGLVGLLMGGTQTVARATFSLFIPQTSDTTSFFSFYDVTEKIGIFFGLLFYAFAAQITGSVRFSVIIFMFFFFLGAILLTRVPKIDRNKLA
;
A
#
# COMPACT_ATOMS: atom_id res chain seq x y z
N MET A 1 -3.18 25.76 -25.91
CA MET A 1 -2.94 26.90 -25.00
C MET A 1 -2.89 26.43 -23.55
N PHE A 2 -1.98 25.50 -23.18
CA PHE A 2 -1.74 25.04 -21.81
C PHE A 2 -0.24 24.76 -21.63
N ASN A 3 0.55 25.79 -21.72
CA ASN A 3 1.99 25.71 -21.54
C ASN A 3 2.40 26.71 -20.45
N LYS A 4 2.12 26.41 -19.18
CA LYS A 4 2.74 27.09 -18.06
C LYS A 4 3.35 26.02 -17.16
N LYS A 5 4.70 25.94 -17.17
CA LYS A 5 5.51 25.24 -16.19
C LYS A 5 5.02 25.61 -14.79
N SER A 6 4.59 24.64 -13.99
CA SER A 6 4.37 24.85 -12.58
C SER A 6 5.72 24.80 -11.86
N ASP A 7 6.49 25.86 -11.94
CA ASP A 7 7.68 26.06 -11.11
C ASP A 7 7.24 26.55 -9.72
N LEU A 8 6.38 25.73 -9.07
CA LEU A 8 5.97 26.01 -7.70
C LEU A 8 7.17 25.77 -6.78
N PRO A 9 7.48 26.68 -5.85
CA PRO A 9 8.61 26.53 -4.97
C PRO A 9 8.45 25.33 -4.05
N ARG A 10 9.54 24.66 -3.74
CA ARG A 10 9.64 23.60 -2.74
C ARG A 10 9.00 24.05 -1.43
N GLY A 11 8.23 23.21 -0.78
CA GLY A 11 7.52 23.53 0.47
C GLY A 11 6.22 24.32 0.29
N SER A 12 5.84 24.71 -0.93
CA SER A 12 4.59 25.47 -1.15
C SER A 12 3.35 24.66 -0.84
N LYS A 13 2.33 25.32 -0.25
CA LYS A 13 1.06 24.68 0.11
C LYS A 13 0.38 24.01 -1.08
N LYS A 14 0.47 24.61 -2.26
CA LYS A 14 -0.16 24.10 -3.49
C LYS A 14 0.50 22.84 -3.99
N LEU A 15 1.82 22.78 -3.94
CA LEU A 15 2.60 21.60 -4.35
C LEU A 15 2.37 20.43 -3.37
N ILE A 16 2.40 20.72 -2.07
CA ILE A 16 2.08 19.74 -1.02
C ILE A 16 0.65 19.21 -1.20
N ARG A 17 -0.33 20.09 -1.43
CA ARG A 17 -1.71 19.67 -1.67
C ARG A 17 -1.84 18.78 -2.90
N ALA A 18 -1.13 19.10 -3.99
CA ALA A 18 -1.14 18.28 -5.19
C ALA A 18 -0.57 16.89 -4.96
N TRP A 19 0.47 16.77 -4.14
CA TRP A 19 1.03 15.49 -3.77
C TRP A 19 0.10 14.68 -2.85
N THR A 20 -0.42 15.27 -1.80
CA THR A 20 -1.35 14.59 -0.88
C THR A 20 -2.66 14.17 -1.56
N PHE A 21 -3.06 14.89 -2.60
CA PHE A 21 -4.26 14.57 -3.37
C PHE A 21 -4.09 13.34 -4.25
N TYR A 22 -2.86 12.90 -4.50
CA TYR A 22 -2.63 11.62 -5.14
C TYR A 22 -3.00 10.43 -4.23
N ASP A 23 -2.73 10.51 -2.92
CA ASP A 23 -3.19 9.49 -1.97
C ASP A 23 -4.73 9.42 -1.92
N TRP A 24 -5.44 10.56 -1.99
CA TRP A 24 -6.90 10.60 -2.19
C TRP A 24 -7.32 9.84 -3.45
N ALA A 25 -6.57 9.97 -4.53
CA ALA A 25 -6.91 9.37 -5.81
C ALA A 25 -6.66 7.85 -5.84
N ASN A 26 -5.51 7.38 -5.32
CA ASN A 26 -5.08 6.00 -5.53
C ASN A 26 -5.45 5.04 -4.38
N SER A 27 -5.61 5.53 -3.15
CA SER A 27 -5.87 4.65 -2.00
C SER A 27 -7.22 3.94 -2.06
N VAL A 28 -8.14 4.43 -2.86
CA VAL A 28 -9.42 3.77 -3.15
C VAL A 28 -9.21 2.38 -3.76
N TYR A 29 -8.17 2.20 -4.56
CA TYR A 29 -7.83 0.90 -5.15
C TYR A 29 -7.49 -0.14 -4.08
N SER A 30 -6.62 0.20 -3.13
CA SER A 30 -6.23 -0.74 -2.08
C SER A 30 -7.40 -1.13 -1.18
N LEU A 31 -8.33 -0.21 -0.92
CA LEU A 31 -9.48 -0.50 -0.07
C LEU A 31 -10.57 -1.27 -0.83
N VAL A 32 -11.01 -0.78 -1.97
CA VAL A 32 -12.14 -1.34 -2.72
C VAL A 32 -11.74 -2.64 -3.43
N ILE A 33 -10.60 -2.62 -4.16
CA ILE A 33 -10.18 -3.78 -4.96
C ILE A 33 -9.39 -4.78 -4.12
N SER A 34 -8.36 -4.35 -3.38
CA SER A 34 -7.51 -5.34 -2.71
C SER A 34 -8.10 -5.89 -1.41
N SER A 35 -9.00 -5.15 -0.72
CA SER A 35 -9.40 -5.51 0.64
C SER A 35 -10.89 -5.73 0.86
N ALA A 36 -11.80 -5.10 0.07
CA ALA A 36 -13.22 -5.11 0.38
C ALA A 36 -14.08 -5.79 -0.71
N ILE A 37 -14.39 -5.10 -1.81
CA ILE A 37 -15.45 -5.54 -2.72
C ILE A 37 -14.97 -6.64 -3.68
N PHE A 38 -13.78 -6.52 -4.28
CA PHE A 38 -13.32 -7.52 -5.24
C PHE A 38 -13.12 -8.92 -4.62
N PRO A 39 -12.53 -9.12 -3.41
CA PRO A 39 -12.46 -10.44 -2.79
C PRO A 39 -13.85 -11.08 -2.57
N ILE A 40 -14.84 -10.29 -2.17
CA ILE A 40 -16.23 -10.76 -2.02
C ILE A 40 -16.78 -11.16 -3.39
N TYR A 41 -16.73 -10.27 -4.37
CA TYR A 41 -17.21 -10.55 -5.73
C TYR A 41 -16.57 -11.81 -6.32
N TYR A 42 -15.26 -11.94 -6.21
CA TYR A 42 -14.50 -13.09 -6.69
C TYR A 42 -14.96 -14.39 -6.06
N SER A 43 -15.14 -14.42 -4.74
CA SER A 43 -15.52 -15.64 -4.02
C SER A 43 -17.00 -16.00 -4.13
N THR A 44 -17.91 -15.00 -4.17
CA THR A 44 -19.36 -15.24 -4.07
C THR A 44 -20.08 -15.22 -5.42
N HIS A 45 -19.58 -14.49 -6.42
CA HIS A 45 -20.24 -14.37 -7.72
C HIS A 45 -19.47 -15.00 -8.88
N VAL A 46 -18.15 -15.06 -8.82
CA VAL A 46 -17.35 -15.69 -9.89
C VAL A 46 -17.11 -17.17 -9.58
N PHE A 47 -16.78 -17.48 -8.34
CA PHE A 47 -16.48 -18.84 -7.88
C PHE A 47 -17.49 -19.33 -6.83
N SER A 48 -18.78 -19.00 -6.99
CA SER A 48 -19.86 -19.43 -6.08
C SER A 48 -19.98 -20.96 -5.98
N ASP A 49 -19.94 -21.63 -7.12
CA ASP A 49 -20.20 -23.06 -7.24
C ASP A 49 -18.95 -23.89 -7.56
N ILE A 50 -17.81 -23.24 -7.76
CA ILE A 50 -16.56 -23.86 -8.21
C ILE A 50 -15.44 -23.49 -7.23
N ASN A 51 -14.71 -24.48 -6.73
CA ASN A 51 -13.59 -24.26 -5.83
C ASN A 51 -12.23 -24.24 -6.55
N SER A 52 -12.17 -24.78 -7.75
CA SER A 52 -10.95 -24.83 -8.57
C SER A 52 -11.25 -24.66 -10.04
N ILE A 53 -10.26 -24.26 -10.81
CA ILE A 53 -10.35 -24.09 -12.26
C ILE A 53 -9.12 -24.69 -12.94
N LEU A 54 -9.33 -25.23 -14.12
CA LEU A 54 -8.26 -25.77 -14.95
C LEU A 54 -7.61 -24.64 -15.76
N ILE A 55 -6.37 -24.26 -15.41
CA ILE A 55 -5.56 -23.29 -16.14
C ILE A 55 -4.25 -23.97 -16.53
N PHE A 56 -3.89 -23.95 -17.82
CA PHE A 56 -2.70 -24.63 -18.36
C PHE A 56 -2.60 -26.12 -17.96
N ASN A 57 -3.74 -26.85 -17.93
CA ASN A 57 -3.83 -28.26 -17.50
C ASN A 57 -3.51 -28.49 -16.02
N LEU A 58 -3.48 -27.47 -15.20
CA LEU A 58 -3.35 -27.55 -13.74
C LEU A 58 -4.69 -27.20 -13.10
N ASP A 59 -5.17 -28.07 -12.22
CA ASP A 59 -6.35 -27.80 -11.39
C ASP A 59 -5.90 -26.93 -10.20
N ILE A 60 -6.27 -25.64 -10.24
CA ILE A 60 -5.82 -24.66 -9.27
C ILE A 60 -7.03 -24.16 -8.44
N ASN A 61 -6.89 -24.25 -7.13
CA ASN A 61 -7.89 -23.69 -6.21
C ASN A 61 -8.00 -22.15 -6.39
N LYS A 62 -9.21 -21.61 -6.31
CA LYS A 62 -9.51 -20.19 -6.49
C LYS A 62 -8.68 -19.26 -5.62
N ASP A 63 -8.50 -19.59 -4.33
CA ASP A 63 -7.73 -18.77 -3.39
C ASP A 63 -6.23 -18.84 -3.67
N THR A 64 -5.77 -20.02 -4.10
CA THR A 64 -4.38 -20.21 -4.55
C THR A 64 -4.10 -19.40 -5.83
N LEU A 65 -5.03 -19.37 -6.77
CA LEU A 65 -4.91 -18.67 -8.04
C LEU A 65 -4.68 -17.16 -7.84
N ILE A 66 -5.57 -16.51 -7.06
CA ILE A 66 -5.45 -15.07 -6.81
C ILE A 66 -4.21 -14.72 -5.98
N SER A 67 -3.83 -15.61 -5.05
CA SER A 67 -2.63 -15.45 -4.22
C SER A 67 -1.35 -15.58 -5.04
N LEU A 68 -1.26 -16.56 -5.95
CA LEU A 68 -0.14 -16.74 -6.87
C LEU A 68 0.00 -15.55 -7.83
N LEU A 69 -1.12 -15.07 -8.37
CA LEU A 69 -1.13 -13.91 -9.27
C LEU A 69 -0.64 -12.64 -8.56
N SER A 70 -1.12 -12.41 -7.34
CA SER A 70 -0.67 -11.29 -6.50
C SER A 70 0.81 -11.41 -6.13
N GLY A 71 1.25 -12.60 -5.73
CA GLY A 71 2.66 -12.88 -5.44
C GLY A 71 3.57 -12.64 -6.65
N LEU A 72 3.16 -13.10 -7.84
CA LEU A 72 3.87 -12.84 -9.09
C LEU A 72 3.96 -11.34 -9.39
N CYS A 73 2.88 -10.58 -9.16
CA CYS A 73 2.89 -9.13 -9.32
C CYS A 73 3.92 -8.48 -8.40
N PHE A 74 3.96 -8.84 -7.12
CA PHE A 74 4.95 -8.31 -6.17
C PHE A 74 6.39 -8.63 -6.57
N LEU A 75 6.66 -9.86 -7.05
CA LEU A 75 7.98 -10.23 -7.55
C LEU A 75 8.38 -9.41 -8.77
N ILE A 76 7.49 -9.25 -9.74
CA ILE A 76 7.75 -8.45 -10.93
C ILE A 76 8.03 -6.99 -10.55
N ILE A 77 7.24 -6.39 -9.65
CA ILE A 77 7.51 -5.04 -9.17
C ILE A 77 8.84 -4.94 -8.45
N ALA A 78 9.19 -5.92 -7.61
CA ALA A 78 10.46 -5.94 -6.91
C ALA A 78 11.67 -5.90 -7.87
N PHE A 79 11.55 -6.50 -9.06
CA PHE A 79 12.59 -6.44 -10.10
C PHE A 79 12.50 -5.20 -10.99
N LEU A 80 11.29 -4.83 -11.43
CA LEU A 80 11.10 -3.70 -12.35
C LEU A 80 11.29 -2.34 -11.68
N SER A 81 10.85 -2.21 -10.43
CA SER A 81 10.86 -0.92 -9.72
C SER A 81 12.26 -0.30 -9.64
N PRO A 82 13.33 -1.00 -9.20
CA PRO A 82 14.67 -0.42 -9.17
C PRO A 82 15.18 -0.06 -10.57
N MET A 83 14.98 -0.94 -11.55
CA MET A 83 15.45 -0.71 -12.91
C MET A 83 14.80 0.53 -13.54
N LEU A 84 13.48 0.63 -13.46
CA LEU A 84 12.74 1.76 -14.02
C LEU A 84 12.97 3.04 -13.22
N SER A 85 13.23 2.95 -11.91
CA SER A 85 13.58 4.10 -11.07
C SER A 85 14.94 4.68 -11.43
N GLY A 86 15.94 3.83 -11.68
CA GLY A 86 17.24 4.28 -12.18
C GLY A 86 17.14 4.97 -13.54
N ILE A 87 16.29 4.46 -14.43
CA ILE A 87 16.01 5.10 -15.71
C ILE A 87 15.29 6.45 -15.50
N ALA A 88 14.32 6.52 -14.60
CA ALA A 88 13.56 7.74 -14.32
C ALA A 88 14.46 8.85 -13.75
N ASP A 89 15.38 8.50 -12.85
CA ASP A 89 16.35 9.43 -12.29
C ASP A 89 17.38 9.86 -13.35
N TYR A 90 17.90 8.94 -14.16
CA TYR A 90 18.82 9.25 -15.27
C TYR A 90 18.21 10.23 -16.29
N ILE A 91 16.93 10.03 -16.66
CA ILE A 91 16.20 10.94 -17.56
C ILE A 91 15.83 12.24 -16.84
N GLY A 92 15.73 12.23 -15.50
CA GLY A 92 15.24 13.34 -14.71
C GLY A 92 13.74 13.59 -14.85
N ASN A 93 12.93 12.58 -15.21
CA ASN A 93 11.48 12.71 -15.41
C ASN A 93 10.68 11.49 -14.90
N LYS A 94 10.57 11.35 -13.60
CA LYS A 94 9.79 10.31 -12.95
C LYS A 94 8.28 10.40 -13.18
N LYS A 95 7.78 11.58 -13.57
CA LYS A 95 6.34 11.80 -13.81
C LYS A 95 5.80 10.98 -14.96
N ILE A 96 6.59 10.73 -16.00
CA ILE A 96 6.17 9.91 -17.15
C ILE A 96 5.90 8.49 -16.68
N PHE A 97 6.78 7.91 -15.88
CA PHE A 97 6.62 6.55 -15.34
C PHE A 97 5.42 6.47 -14.40
N MET A 98 5.25 7.44 -13.50
CA MET A 98 4.09 7.53 -12.62
C MET A 98 2.78 7.55 -13.45
N LYS A 99 2.70 8.36 -14.49
CA LYS A 99 1.54 8.43 -15.38
C LYS A 99 1.27 7.10 -16.09
N PHE A 100 2.33 6.47 -16.61
CA PHE A 100 2.21 5.17 -17.29
C PHE A 100 1.53 4.13 -16.37
N PHE A 101 2.05 3.96 -15.15
CA PHE A 101 1.48 3.01 -14.20
C PHE A 101 0.06 3.38 -13.76
N VAL A 102 -0.23 4.68 -13.56
CA VAL A 102 -1.58 5.14 -13.19
C VAL A 102 -2.57 4.87 -14.32
N TYR A 103 -2.22 5.19 -15.56
CA TYR A 103 -3.12 4.96 -16.69
C TYR A 103 -3.34 3.47 -16.95
N MET A 104 -2.27 2.68 -16.98
CA MET A 104 -2.36 1.23 -17.08
C MET A 104 -3.25 0.64 -15.97
N GLY A 105 -2.96 0.98 -14.71
CA GLY A 105 -3.68 0.44 -13.57
C GLY A 105 -5.14 0.88 -13.51
N SER A 106 -5.43 2.15 -13.75
CA SER A 106 -6.80 2.67 -13.69
C SER A 106 -7.68 2.16 -14.84
N PHE A 107 -7.14 2.06 -16.07
CA PHE A 107 -7.88 1.46 -17.18
C PHE A 107 -8.14 -0.03 -16.95
N SER A 108 -7.15 -0.78 -16.48
CA SER A 108 -7.33 -2.18 -16.11
C SER A 108 -8.35 -2.35 -14.99
N CYS A 109 -8.32 -1.47 -13.98
CA CYS A 109 -9.29 -1.46 -12.88
C CYS A 109 -10.73 -1.18 -13.40
N MET A 110 -10.92 -0.20 -14.28
CA MET A 110 -12.22 0.03 -14.91
C MET A 110 -12.70 -1.19 -15.69
N SER A 111 -11.78 -1.87 -16.38
CA SER A 111 -12.09 -3.06 -17.17
C SER A 111 -12.43 -4.30 -16.33
N LEU A 112 -12.17 -4.29 -15.01
CA LEU A 112 -12.71 -5.32 -14.11
C LEU A 112 -14.24 -5.36 -14.06
N TYR A 113 -14.93 -4.36 -14.60
CA TYR A 113 -16.37 -4.40 -14.83
C TYR A 113 -16.80 -5.65 -15.61
N TRP A 114 -15.96 -6.13 -16.54
CA TRP A 114 -16.20 -7.34 -17.35
C TRP A 114 -15.56 -8.60 -16.77
N PHE A 115 -15.19 -8.59 -15.47
CA PHE A 115 -14.62 -9.76 -14.81
C PHE A 115 -15.67 -10.85 -14.65
N GLU A 116 -15.54 -11.96 -15.39
CA GLU A 116 -16.46 -13.10 -15.38
C GLU A 116 -15.68 -14.41 -15.49
N LEU A 117 -16.32 -15.53 -15.10
CA LEU A 117 -15.71 -16.86 -15.18
C LEU A 117 -15.45 -17.31 -16.64
N GLU A 118 -16.35 -16.94 -17.55
CA GLU A 118 -16.27 -17.31 -18.98
C GLU A 118 -15.02 -16.79 -19.68
N ASN A 119 -14.48 -15.67 -19.21
CA ASN A 119 -13.28 -15.02 -19.73
C ASN A 119 -12.23 -14.80 -18.64
N ILE A 120 -12.10 -15.81 -17.75
CA ILE A 120 -11.27 -15.72 -16.53
C ILE A 120 -9.82 -15.35 -16.80
N GLU A 121 -9.24 -15.83 -17.90
CA GLU A 121 -7.84 -15.55 -18.26
C GLU A 121 -7.61 -14.05 -18.51
N ILE A 122 -8.49 -13.41 -19.29
CA ILE A 122 -8.45 -11.96 -19.55
C ILE A 122 -8.73 -11.20 -18.26
N SER A 123 -9.70 -11.68 -17.48
CA SER A 123 -10.10 -11.09 -16.21
C SER A 123 -8.95 -11.07 -15.21
N LEU A 124 -8.19 -12.17 -15.09
CA LEU A 124 -7.00 -12.26 -14.25
C LEU A 124 -5.85 -11.37 -14.75
N LEU A 125 -5.67 -11.24 -16.07
CA LEU A 125 -4.70 -10.30 -16.64
C LEU A 125 -5.07 -8.84 -16.30
N LEU A 126 -6.35 -8.47 -16.37
CA LEU A 126 -6.82 -7.14 -15.98
C LEU A 126 -6.57 -6.87 -14.49
N TYR A 127 -6.87 -7.85 -13.62
CA TYR A 127 -6.54 -7.75 -12.20
C TYR A 127 -5.03 -7.58 -11.98
N PHE A 128 -4.21 -8.38 -12.65
CA PHE A 128 -2.74 -8.31 -12.57
C PHE A 128 -2.22 -6.92 -12.98
N PHE A 129 -2.67 -6.37 -14.13
CA PHE A 129 -2.22 -5.05 -14.58
C PHE A 129 -2.76 -3.91 -13.71
N SER A 130 -3.95 -4.05 -13.12
CA SER A 130 -4.46 -3.08 -12.16
C SER A 130 -3.60 -3.02 -10.90
N LEU A 131 -3.21 -4.19 -10.37
CA LEU A 131 -2.35 -4.33 -9.21
C LEU A 131 -0.92 -3.83 -9.50
N LEU A 132 -0.37 -4.19 -10.67
CA LEU A 132 0.94 -3.73 -11.14
C LEU A 132 0.98 -2.20 -11.28
N GLY A 133 -0.07 -1.61 -11.82
CA GLY A 133 -0.21 -0.16 -11.96
C GLY A 133 -0.26 0.55 -10.62
N PHE A 134 -1.04 0.02 -9.67
CA PHE A 134 -1.14 0.58 -8.33
C PHE A 134 0.22 0.62 -7.64
N TRP A 135 0.84 -0.53 -7.46
CA TRP A 135 2.11 -0.64 -6.75
C TRP A 135 3.27 0.02 -7.48
N GLY A 136 3.32 -0.09 -8.82
CA GLY A 136 4.36 0.55 -9.64
C GLY A 136 4.31 2.07 -9.59
N SER A 137 3.14 2.68 -9.42
CA SER A 137 2.98 4.14 -9.32
C SER A 137 3.50 4.70 -7.99
N LEU A 138 3.42 3.92 -6.90
CA LEU A 138 3.74 4.37 -5.54
C LEU A 138 5.21 4.72 -5.35
N VAL A 139 6.13 4.06 -6.04
CA VAL A 139 7.56 4.36 -5.96
C VAL A 139 7.84 5.79 -6.40
N TYR A 140 7.29 6.17 -7.55
CA TYR A 140 7.45 7.53 -8.10
C TYR A 140 6.72 8.56 -7.23
N TYR A 141 5.51 8.23 -6.78
CA TYR A 141 4.76 9.07 -5.87
C TYR A 141 5.53 9.36 -4.58
N ASN A 142 6.02 8.31 -3.89
CA ASN A 142 6.76 8.45 -2.65
C ASN A 142 8.04 9.26 -2.83
N SER A 143 8.74 9.09 -3.95
CA SER A 143 9.98 9.82 -4.24
C SER A 143 9.80 11.34 -4.37
N TYR A 144 8.59 11.81 -4.74
CA TYR A 144 8.30 13.24 -4.75
C TYR A 144 8.33 13.88 -3.37
N LEU A 145 8.14 13.12 -2.29
CA LEU A 145 8.15 13.67 -0.93
C LEU A 145 9.43 14.49 -0.66
N ASN A 146 10.59 13.98 -1.09
CA ASN A 146 11.87 14.68 -0.94
C ASN A 146 12.00 15.91 -1.83
N ASP A 147 11.40 15.89 -3.02
CA ASP A 147 11.52 17.02 -3.97
C ASP A 147 10.65 18.20 -3.56
N ILE A 148 9.49 17.90 -2.94
CA ILE A 148 8.46 18.90 -2.67
C ILE A 148 8.49 19.45 -1.24
N THR A 149 9.19 18.77 -0.30
CA THR A 149 9.20 19.15 1.12
C THR A 149 10.59 19.51 1.61
N PHE A 150 10.65 20.41 2.58
CA PHE A 150 11.83 20.55 3.43
C PHE A 150 11.82 19.46 4.52
N PRO A 151 12.99 19.09 5.09
CA PRO A 151 13.06 18.04 6.11
C PRO A 151 12.11 18.23 7.29
N LYS A 152 11.92 19.47 7.75
CA LYS A 152 10.98 19.81 8.83
C LYS A 152 9.52 19.50 8.49
N GLN A 153 9.15 19.46 7.20
CA GLN A 153 7.78 19.23 6.72
C GLN A 153 7.49 17.75 6.46
N ALA A 154 8.50 16.88 6.31
CA ALA A 154 8.35 15.51 5.82
C ALA A 154 7.32 14.70 6.63
N ASN A 155 7.39 14.71 7.96
CA ASN A 155 6.43 14.01 8.81
C ASN A 155 5.00 14.50 8.61
N SER A 156 4.80 15.83 8.64
CA SER A 156 3.47 16.44 8.50
C SER A 156 2.88 16.19 7.11
N VAL A 157 3.69 16.26 6.05
CA VAL A 157 3.25 16.04 4.68
C VAL A 157 2.95 14.56 4.43
N SER A 158 3.78 13.65 4.96
CA SER A 158 3.50 12.20 4.91
C SER A 158 2.16 11.86 5.58
N ALA A 159 1.90 12.42 6.78
CA ALA A 159 0.62 12.22 7.47
C ALA A 159 -0.58 12.75 6.66
N LYS A 160 -0.45 13.95 6.09
CA LYS A 160 -1.50 14.52 5.24
C LYS A 160 -1.81 13.64 4.03
N GLY A 161 -0.79 13.03 3.41
CA GLY A 161 -0.99 12.09 2.32
C GLY A 161 -1.84 10.90 2.75
N TYR A 162 -1.39 10.15 3.75
CA TYR A 162 -2.16 9.00 4.26
C TYR A 162 -3.57 9.38 4.73
N THR A 163 -3.71 10.49 5.45
CA THR A 163 -5.04 11.00 5.87
C THR A 163 -5.97 11.23 4.68
N MET A 164 -5.47 11.87 3.61
CA MET A 164 -6.24 12.09 2.39
C MET A 164 -6.63 10.76 1.72
N GLY A 165 -5.71 9.80 1.71
CA GLY A 165 -5.96 8.46 1.20
C GLY A 165 -7.07 7.74 1.97
N TYR A 166 -7.00 7.73 3.30
CA TYR A 166 -8.02 7.11 4.14
C TYR A 166 -9.40 7.75 3.95
N ILE A 167 -9.48 9.09 3.90
CA ILE A 167 -10.74 9.80 3.67
C ILE A 167 -11.32 9.46 2.28
N GLY A 168 -10.50 9.53 1.23
CA GLY A 168 -10.94 9.20 -0.13
C GLY A 168 -11.45 7.77 -0.25
N SER A 169 -10.72 6.82 0.34
CA SER A 169 -11.06 5.40 0.33
C SER A 169 -12.37 5.12 1.06
N VAL A 170 -12.58 5.72 2.23
CA VAL A 170 -13.83 5.56 3.01
C VAL A 170 -15.02 6.12 2.23
N ILE A 171 -14.88 7.31 1.63
CA ILE A 171 -15.99 7.94 0.87
C ILE A 171 -16.37 7.04 -0.31
N LEU A 172 -15.43 6.58 -1.12
CA LEU A 172 -15.76 5.72 -2.26
C LEU A 172 -16.30 4.36 -1.80
N LEU A 173 -15.75 3.76 -0.74
CA LEU A 173 -16.28 2.51 -0.21
C LEU A 173 -17.72 2.67 0.26
N LEU A 174 -18.06 3.75 0.97
CA LEU A 174 -19.44 4.03 1.39
C LEU A 174 -20.38 4.19 0.19
N ILE A 175 -19.96 4.92 -0.87
CA ILE A 175 -20.75 5.04 -2.11
C ILE A 175 -21.01 3.66 -2.71
N ASN A 176 -19.97 2.84 -2.81
CA ASN A 176 -20.08 1.49 -3.37
C ASN A 176 -20.97 0.58 -2.51
N LEU A 177 -20.86 0.64 -1.18
CA LEU A 177 -21.72 -0.13 -0.28
C LEU A 177 -23.19 0.29 -0.39
N ILE A 178 -23.47 1.59 -0.51
CA ILE A 178 -24.83 2.08 -0.77
C ILE A 178 -25.38 1.47 -2.06
N MET A 179 -24.57 1.47 -3.13
CA MET A 179 -24.99 0.88 -4.40
C MET A 179 -25.24 -0.64 -4.30
N ILE A 180 -24.44 -1.36 -3.51
CA ILE A 180 -24.55 -2.80 -3.35
C ILE A 180 -25.73 -3.18 -2.44
N TYR A 181 -25.97 -2.46 -1.34
CA TYR A 181 -27.07 -2.78 -0.41
C TYR A 181 -28.45 -2.31 -0.91
N PHE A 182 -28.50 -1.23 -1.66
CA PHE A 182 -29.72 -0.65 -2.22
C PHE A 182 -29.80 -0.82 -3.75
N PHE A 183 -29.28 -1.95 -4.25
CA PHE A 183 -29.17 -2.19 -5.67
C PHE A 183 -30.52 -2.12 -6.41
N GLU A 184 -31.59 -2.67 -5.80
CA GLU A 184 -32.95 -2.65 -6.36
C GLU A 184 -33.50 -1.23 -6.46
N ASP A 185 -33.38 -0.45 -5.38
CA ASP A 185 -33.86 0.94 -5.31
C ASP A 185 -33.13 1.85 -6.31
N LEU A 186 -31.88 1.52 -6.62
CA LEU A 186 -31.05 2.26 -7.58
C LEU A 186 -31.18 1.74 -9.02
N GLY A 187 -32.02 0.73 -9.24
CA GLY A 187 -32.32 0.20 -10.58
C GLY A 187 -31.27 -0.74 -11.16
N PHE A 188 -30.47 -1.39 -10.32
CA PHE A 188 -29.57 -2.46 -10.74
C PHE A 188 -30.29 -3.80 -10.76
N ASP A 189 -29.95 -4.65 -11.74
CA ASP A 189 -30.53 -5.99 -11.87
C ASP A 189 -30.11 -6.94 -10.72
N SER A 190 -28.98 -6.68 -10.09
CA SER A 190 -28.43 -7.49 -8.99
C SER A 190 -27.32 -6.73 -8.22
N ASP A 191 -27.01 -7.19 -7.02
CA ASP A 191 -25.84 -6.77 -6.26
C ASP A 191 -24.53 -7.05 -7.02
N LYS A 192 -24.48 -8.12 -7.81
CA LYS A 192 -23.37 -8.43 -8.74
C LYS A 192 -23.10 -7.28 -9.70
N SER A 193 -24.14 -6.70 -10.32
CA SER A 193 -23.98 -5.58 -11.26
C SER A 193 -23.51 -4.30 -10.56
N ALA A 194 -23.97 -4.04 -9.35
CA ALA A 194 -23.50 -2.93 -8.52
C ALA A 194 -22.02 -3.11 -8.12
N MET A 195 -21.58 -4.33 -7.76
CA MET A 195 -20.18 -4.63 -7.46
C MET A 195 -19.28 -4.41 -8.69
N LYS A 196 -19.71 -4.82 -9.88
CA LYS A 196 -18.98 -4.58 -11.13
C LYS A 196 -18.84 -3.10 -11.43
N LEU A 197 -19.90 -2.30 -11.21
CA LEU A 197 -19.81 -0.84 -11.35
C LEU A 197 -18.85 -0.23 -10.35
N SER A 198 -18.73 -0.77 -9.14
CA SER A 198 -17.78 -0.31 -8.11
C SER A 198 -16.32 -0.39 -8.60
N PHE A 199 -15.97 -1.39 -9.41
CA PHE A 199 -14.64 -1.49 -10.02
C PHE A 199 -14.39 -0.39 -11.04
N ALA A 200 -15.38 -0.15 -11.92
CA ALA A 200 -15.30 0.93 -12.91
C ALA A 200 -15.19 2.30 -12.23
N LEU A 201 -15.98 2.56 -11.19
CA LEU A 201 -15.91 3.80 -10.41
C LEU A 201 -14.57 3.97 -9.71
N THR A 202 -14.00 2.89 -9.17
CA THR A 202 -12.67 2.92 -8.53
C THR A 202 -11.58 3.33 -9.53
N GLY A 203 -11.58 2.73 -10.72
CA GLY A 203 -10.65 3.10 -11.78
C GLY A 203 -10.85 4.54 -12.27
N LEU A 204 -12.10 4.97 -12.45
CA LEU A 204 -12.46 6.33 -12.86
C LEU A 204 -12.05 7.37 -11.81
N TRP A 205 -12.29 7.09 -10.52
CA TRP A 205 -11.85 7.93 -9.40
C TRP A 205 -10.34 8.10 -9.40
N TRP A 206 -9.62 6.99 -9.48
CA TRP A 206 -8.16 7.00 -9.50
C TRP A 206 -7.62 7.78 -10.70
N LEU A 207 -8.12 7.50 -11.90
CA LEU A 207 -7.73 8.21 -13.12
C LEU A 207 -8.03 9.71 -13.04
N GLY A 208 -9.27 10.05 -12.69
CA GLY A 208 -9.76 11.43 -12.71
C GLY A 208 -9.04 12.33 -11.71
N PHE A 209 -9.00 11.92 -10.44
CA PHE A 209 -8.38 12.71 -9.39
C PHE A 209 -6.84 12.78 -9.49
N SER A 210 -6.18 11.78 -10.07
CA SER A 210 -4.75 11.82 -10.35
C SER A 210 -4.35 12.96 -11.29
N GLN A 211 -5.26 13.45 -12.17
CA GLN A 211 -4.93 14.53 -13.09
C GLN A 211 -4.58 15.82 -12.37
N TYR A 212 -5.21 16.10 -11.20
CA TYR A 212 -4.85 17.24 -10.38
C TYR A 212 -3.38 17.17 -9.92
N SER A 213 -2.95 16.02 -9.44
CA SER A 213 -1.56 15.78 -9.05
C SER A 213 -0.61 15.89 -10.25
N PHE A 214 -0.98 15.33 -11.38
CA PHE A 214 -0.18 15.42 -12.60
C PHE A 214 -0.06 16.84 -13.14
N TYR A 215 -1.03 17.69 -12.91
CA TYR A 215 -0.95 19.07 -13.36
C TYR A 215 0.09 19.87 -12.56
N TYR A 216 0.13 19.72 -11.23
CA TYR A 216 0.95 20.55 -10.35
C TYR A 216 2.30 19.95 -9.96
N LEU A 217 2.46 18.63 -9.93
CA LEU A 217 3.75 18.02 -9.61
C LEU A 217 4.82 18.39 -10.63
N PRO A 218 6.09 18.57 -10.23
CA PRO A 218 7.19 18.92 -11.12
C PRO A 218 7.34 17.94 -12.28
N LYS A 219 7.61 18.45 -13.49
CA LYS A 219 7.81 17.61 -14.67
C LYS A 219 9.22 17.02 -14.75
N GLY A 220 10.17 17.57 -14.03
CA GLY A 220 11.59 17.27 -14.21
C GLY A 220 12.18 17.87 -15.49
N ASN A 221 13.43 17.56 -15.79
CA ASN A 221 14.08 18.02 -17.00
C ASN A 221 13.48 17.33 -18.24
N ASN A 222 13.15 18.13 -19.26
CA ASN A 222 12.59 17.64 -20.53
C ASN A 222 13.65 17.08 -21.50
N LYS A 223 14.74 16.49 -21.02
CA LYS A 223 15.68 15.81 -21.90
C LYS A 223 15.10 14.47 -22.36
N ILE A 224 14.12 14.52 -23.27
CA ILE A 224 13.52 13.34 -23.91
C ILE A 224 14.44 12.86 -25.06
N ASN A 225 15.71 12.75 -24.83
CA ASN A 225 16.55 11.94 -25.68
C ASN A 225 16.76 10.61 -24.95
N PHE A 226 16.04 9.58 -25.39
CA PHE A 226 16.30 8.21 -24.95
C PHE A 226 17.61 7.74 -25.61
N PRO A 227 18.76 7.80 -24.93
CA PRO A 227 20.01 7.32 -25.49
C PRO A 227 19.92 5.81 -25.69
N LYS A 228 20.61 5.28 -26.71
CA LYS A 228 20.62 3.84 -27.03
C LYS A 228 20.95 2.93 -25.84
N ASN A 229 21.67 3.46 -24.83
CA ASN A 229 22.11 2.71 -23.63
C ASN A 229 21.35 3.10 -22.36
N ILE A 230 20.09 3.52 -22.47
CA ILE A 230 19.30 4.02 -21.34
C ILE A 230 19.20 3.03 -20.18
N ILE A 231 19.01 1.74 -20.48
CA ILE A 231 18.93 0.67 -19.48
C ILE A 231 20.23 0.56 -18.68
N TRP A 232 21.37 0.56 -19.37
CA TRP A 232 22.69 0.49 -18.71
C TRP A 232 22.99 1.72 -17.87
N ASN A 233 22.58 2.89 -18.33
CA ASN A 233 22.73 4.13 -17.57
C ASN A 233 21.84 4.11 -16.31
N GLY A 234 20.60 3.64 -16.40
CA GLY A 234 19.72 3.44 -15.23
C GLY A 234 20.30 2.43 -14.22
N ILE A 235 20.87 1.32 -14.70
CA ILE A 235 21.56 0.35 -13.84
C ILE A 235 22.79 0.98 -13.17
N LYS A 236 23.52 1.86 -13.85
CA LYS A 236 24.67 2.57 -13.28
C LYS A 236 24.25 3.52 -12.15
N GLU A 237 23.17 4.28 -12.34
CA GLU A 237 22.57 5.12 -11.29
C GLU A 237 22.17 4.27 -10.07
N LEU A 238 21.45 3.20 -10.31
CA LEU A 238 21.01 2.28 -9.25
C LEU A 238 22.21 1.70 -8.46
N LYS A 239 23.28 1.30 -9.13
CA LYS A 239 24.52 0.83 -8.48
C LYS A 239 25.19 1.93 -7.66
N GLY A 240 25.13 3.20 -8.10
CA GLY A 240 25.59 4.36 -7.34
C GLY A 240 24.82 4.50 -6.02
N VAL A 241 23.51 4.49 -6.09
CA VAL A 241 22.62 4.57 -4.92
C VAL A 241 22.84 3.38 -3.97
N TYR A 242 22.94 2.16 -4.50
CA TYR A 242 23.23 0.97 -3.69
C TYR A 242 24.55 1.11 -2.89
N LYS A 243 25.61 1.66 -3.50
CA LYS A 243 26.87 1.92 -2.79
C LYS A 243 26.68 2.91 -1.63
N ILE A 244 25.90 3.96 -1.83
CA ILE A 244 25.59 4.95 -0.79
C ILE A 244 24.82 4.27 0.36
N ILE A 245 23.78 3.49 0.04
CA ILE A 245 22.98 2.77 1.03
C ILE A 245 23.89 1.81 1.83
N ARG A 246 24.71 1.02 1.15
CA ARG A 246 25.58 0.02 1.79
C ARG A 246 26.67 0.65 2.67
N SER A 247 27.19 1.81 2.28
CA SER A 247 28.20 2.54 3.08
C SER A 247 27.62 3.21 4.32
N SER A 248 26.31 3.44 4.36
CA SER A 248 25.62 4.11 5.48
C SER A 248 25.05 3.11 6.46
N LYS A 249 25.63 3.04 7.68
CA LYS A 249 25.08 2.20 8.77
C LYS A 249 23.61 2.52 9.07
N ARG A 250 23.20 3.78 8.87
CA ARG A 250 21.82 4.23 9.11
C ARG A 250 20.86 3.60 8.11
N PHE A 251 21.15 3.72 6.81
CA PHE A 251 20.31 3.13 5.76
C PHE A 251 20.23 1.61 5.87
N THR A 252 21.37 0.94 5.98
CA THR A 252 21.42 -0.51 6.01
C THR A 252 20.64 -1.07 7.20
N ARG A 253 20.81 -0.49 8.39
CA ARG A 253 20.09 -0.94 9.59
C ARG A 253 18.59 -0.64 9.50
N PHE A 254 18.21 0.52 8.98
CA PHE A 254 16.81 0.87 8.80
C PHE A 254 16.12 -0.03 7.78
N LEU A 255 16.73 -0.30 6.62
CA LEU A 255 16.13 -1.19 5.61
C LEU A 255 16.02 -2.64 6.10
N LEU A 256 17.00 -3.13 6.87
CA LEU A 256 16.91 -4.46 7.48
C LEU A 256 15.75 -4.54 8.48
N GLU A 257 15.61 -3.56 9.34
CA GLU A 257 14.52 -3.47 10.29
C GLU A 257 13.19 -3.27 9.58
N PHE A 258 13.16 -2.38 8.57
CA PHE A 258 11.97 -2.15 7.75
C PHE A 258 11.49 -3.42 7.05
N PHE A 259 12.41 -4.26 6.58
CA PHE A 259 12.09 -5.59 6.05
C PHE A 259 11.38 -6.45 7.10
N ILE A 260 11.92 -6.55 8.30
CA ILE A 260 11.40 -7.42 9.36
C ILE A 260 10.02 -6.96 9.84
N PHE A 261 9.83 -5.65 10.05
CA PHE A 261 8.53 -5.20 10.49
C PHE A 261 7.50 -5.13 9.33
N SER A 262 7.89 -4.80 8.10
CA SER A 262 6.99 -4.85 6.94
C SER A 262 6.53 -6.26 6.63
N PHE A 263 7.44 -7.26 6.75
CA PHE A 263 7.12 -8.67 6.70
C PHE A 263 5.95 -9.01 7.64
N SER A 264 5.99 -8.56 8.89
CA SER A 264 4.95 -8.83 9.87
C SER A 264 3.71 -7.95 9.65
N LEU A 265 3.90 -6.64 9.48
CA LEU A 265 2.83 -5.66 9.37
C LEU A 265 1.89 -5.98 8.21
N GLN A 266 2.45 -6.12 7.02
CA GLN A 266 1.65 -6.33 5.81
C GLN A 266 0.97 -7.70 5.83
N THR A 267 1.64 -8.72 6.38
CA THR A 267 1.03 -10.05 6.54
C THR A 267 -0.14 -10.01 7.52
N VAL A 268 0.03 -9.39 8.69
CA VAL A 268 -1.06 -9.27 9.69
C VAL A 268 -2.25 -8.50 9.10
N LEU A 269 -2.01 -7.42 8.34
CA LEU A 269 -3.09 -6.69 7.69
C LEU A 269 -3.80 -7.55 6.62
N TYR A 270 -3.05 -8.35 5.86
CA TYR A 270 -3.61 -9.20 4.83
C TYR A 270 -4.47 -10.33 5.41
N ILE A 271 -4.03 -10.93 6.52
CA ILE A 271 -4.76 -12.05 7.16
C ILE A 271 -5.84 -11.61 8.15
N ALA A 272 -5.96 -10.31 8.46
CA ALA A 272 -6.93 -9.81 9.44
C ALA A 272 -8.38 -10.19 9.11
N SER A 273 -8.76 -10.16 7.82
CA SER A 273 -10.09 -10.59 7.37
C SER A 273 -10.29 -12.10 7.56
N TYR A 274 -9.30 -12.92 7.23
CA TYR A 274 -9.36 -14.38 7.45
C TYR A 274 -9.46 -14.71 8.94
N PHE A 275 -8.76 -13.97 9.78
CA PHE A 275 -8.86 -14.09 11.23
C PHE A 275 -10.29 -13.76 11.70
N GLY A 276 -10.87 -12.67 11.21
CA GLY A 276 -12.24 -12.28 11.54
C GLY A 276 -13.29 -13.32 11.11
N VAL A 277 -13.09 -13.98 9.94
CA VAL A 277 -13.99 -15.03 9.46
C VAL A 277 -13.88 -16.31 10.28
N ASN A 278 -12.66 -16.76 10.61
CA ASN A 278 -12.43 -18.11 11.12
C ASN A 278 -12.35 -18.19 12.64
N GLU A 279 -11.98 -17.09 13.33
CA GLU A 279 -11.65 -17.11 14.76
C GLU A 279 -12.64 -16.36 15.64
N ILE A 280 -13.53 -15.54 15.05
CA ILE A 280 -14.52 -14.75 15.79
C ILE A 280 -15.89 -15.45 15.74
N GLN A 281 -16.56 -15.53 16.89
CA GLN A 281 -17.87 -16.15 17.05
C GLN A 281 -18.97 -15.13 16.71
N TRP A 282 -19.37 -15.10 15.43
CA TRP A 282 -20.48 -14.30 14.94
C TRP A 282 -21.81 -15.03 15.17
N SER A 283 -22.88 -14.32 15.48
CA SER A 283 -24.20 -14.93 15.70
C SER A 283 -24.89 -15.39 14.40
N SER A 284 -24.49 -14.77 13.27
CA SER A 284 -25.02 -15.11 11.94
C SER A 284 -24.05 -14.74 10.83
N GLN A 285 -24.25 -15.31 9.63
CA GLN A 285 -23.47 -14.97 8.43
C GLN A 285 -23.62 -13.48 8.04
N SER A 286 -24.83 -12.92 8.23
CA SER A 286 -25.08 -11.49 7.97
C SER A 286 -24.31 -10.60 8.94
N GLU A 287 -24.27 -10.97 10.23
CA GLU A 287 -23.48 -10.25 11.23
C GLU A 287 -21.97 -10.33 10.93
N GLN A 288 -21.48 -11.49 10.51
CA GLN A 288 -20.07 -11.67 10.10
C GLN A 288 -19.71 -10.72 8.96
N THR A 289 -20.49 -10.72 7.87
CA THR A 289 -20.23 -9.88 6.70
C THR A 289 -20.26 -8.40 7.07
N SER A 290 -21.31 -7.96 7.78
CA SER A 290 -21.44 -6.57 8.22
C SER A 290 -20.33 -6.17 9.20
N GLY A 291 -20.00 -7.06 10.13
CA GLY A 291 -18.95 -6.83 11.12
C GLY A 291 -17.56 -6.68 10.50
N LEU A 292 -17.22 -7.47 9.48
CA LEU A 292 -15.97 -7.33 8.75
C LEU A 292 -15.90 -5.99 8.00
N ILE A 293 -16.99 -5.58 7.35
CA ILE A 293 -17.06 -4.29 6.67
C ILE A 293 -16.90 -3.12 7.66
N ILE A 294 -17.63 -3.18 8.79
CA ILE A 294 -17.51 -2.18 9.87
C ILE A 294 -16.07 -2.11 10.38
N SER A 295 -15.42 -3.28 10.57
CA SER A 295 -14.02 -3.33 11.02
C SER A 295 -13.06 -2.68 10.02
N ILE A 296 -13.24 -2.90 8.72
CA ILE A 296 -12.43 -2.25 7.67
C ILE A 296 -12.62 -0.73 7.70
N LEU A 297 -13.87 -0.25 7.81
CA LEU A 297 -14.16 1.18 7.92
C LEU A 297 -13.57 1.78 9.20
N LEU A 298 -13.68 1.07 10.32
CA LEU A 298 -13.13 1.50 11.61
C LEU A 298 -11.60 1.63 11.54
N ILE A 299 -10.90 0.66 10.95
CA ILE A 299 -9.45 0.72 10.71
C ILE A 299 -9.11 2.00 9.96
N GLN A 300 -9.78 2.31 8.87
CA GLN A 300 -9.48 3.48 8.03
C GLN A 300 -9.74 4.80 8.76
N ILE A 301 -10.87 4.91 9.47
CA ILE A 301 -11.23 6.14 10.20
C ILE A 301 -10.24 6.38 11.35
N VAL A 302 -9.93 5.36 12.12
CA VAL A 302 -8.99 5.47 13.25
C VAL A 302 -7.56 5.69 12.77
N ALA A 303 -7.18 5.18 11.59
CA ALA A 303 -5.87 5.42 10.98
C ALA A 303 -5.61 6.91 10.70
N ILE A 304 -6.64 7.71 10.43
CA ILE A 304 -6.52 9.18 10.32
C ILE A 304 -5.98 9.76 11.64
N GLY A 305 -6.58 9.37 12.76
CA GLY A 305 -6.14 9.76 14.10
C GLY A 305 -4.72 9.28 14.41
N GLY A 306 -4.41 8.05 14.00
CA GLY A 306 -3.08 7.44 14.11
C GLY A 306 -2.01 8.22 13.37
N ALA A 307 -2.23 8.50 12.09
CA ALA A 307 -1.30 9.28 11.28
C ALA A 307 -0.98 10.67 11.89
N TYR A 308 -1.99 11.35 12.40
CA TYR A 308 -1.83 12.66 13.04
C TYR A 308 -1.11 12.58 14.38
N SER A 309 -1.54 11.68 15.27
CA SER A 309 -1.01 11.53 16.62
C SER A 309 0.46 11.13 16.61
N PHE A 310 0.80 10.10 15.82
CA PHE A 310 2.18 9.63 15.71
C PHE A 310 3.10 10.66 15.04
N THR A 311 2.58 11.45 14.10
CA THR A 311 3.34 12.57 13.53
C THR A 311 3.71 13.61 14.58
N LYS A 312 2.77 14.01 15.45
CA LYS A 312 3.06 14.94 16.55
C LYS A 312 4.07 14.36 17.54
N LEU A 313 3.92 13.08 17.89
CA LEU A 313 4.87 12.39 18.75
C LEU A 313 6.27 12.32 18.08
N ALA A 314 6.36 12.00 16.79
CA ALA A 314 7.61 11.94 16.05
C ALA A 314 8.33 13.29 15.96
N GLN A 315 7.58 14.38 15.80
CA GLN A 315 8.13 15.74 15.83
C GLN A 315 8.71 16.09 17.20
N ARG A 316 8.07 15.64 18.28
CA ARG A 316 8.50 15.93 19.67
C ARG A 316 9.62 15.03 20.13
N PHE A 317 9.50 13.72 19.95
CA PHE A 317 10.39 12.71 20.52
C PHE A 317 11.39 12.12 19.51
N GLY A 318 11.16 12.34 18.20
CA GLY A 318 11.96 11.80 17.10
C GLY A 318 11.37 10.53 16.50
N ASN A 319 11.57 10.40 15.18
CA ASN A 319 10.94 9.36 14.38
C ASN A 319 11.31 7.94 14.85
N ILE A 320 12.60 7.69 15.11
CA ILE A 320 13.08 6.34 15.48
C ILE A 320 12.43 5.85 16.79
N LEU A 321 12.38 6.70 17.83
CA LEU A 321 11.75 6.31 19.09
C LEU A 321 10.26 6.01 18.92
N VAL A 322 9.55 6.89 18.23
CA VAL A 322 8.11 6.73 18.02
C VAL A 322 7.79 5.51 17.17
N LEU A 323 8.60 5.25 16.14
CA LEU A 323 8.46 4.05 15.31
C LEU A 323 8.76 2.76 16.12
N THR A 324 9.79 2.79 16.98
CA THR A 324 10.10 1.67 17.88
C THR A 324 8.93 1.34 18.81
N ILE A 325 8.31 2.37 19.43
CA ILE A 325 7.13 2.19 20.29
C ILE A 325 5.95 1.63 19.48
N ALA A 326 5.72 2.17 18.28
CA ALA A 326 4.65 1.70 17.42
C ALA A 326 4.80 0.22 17.05
N ILE A 327 6.01 -0.21 16.66
CA ILE A 327 6.29 -1.60 16.31
C ILE A 327 6.17 -2.51 17.53
N PHE A 328 6.62 -2.06 18.71
CA PHE A 328 6.42 -2.80 19.95
C PHE A 328 4.94 -3.00 20.26
N LEU A 329 4.12 -1.95 20.09
CA LEU A 329 2.66 -2.03 20.28
C LEU A 329 1.98 -2.96 19.26
N TRP A 330 2.50 -3.08 18.02
CA TRP A 330 2.03 -4.10 17.08
C TRP A 330 2.23 -5.52 17.61
N GLY A 331 3.37 -5.80 18.26
CA GLY A 331 3.58 -7.07 18.96
C GLY A 331 2.55 -7.32 20.07
N ALA A 332 2.22 -6.30 20.84
CA ALA A 332 1.17 -6.38 21.88
C ALA A 332 -0.23 -6.62 21.26
N VAL A 333 -0.54 -6.03 20.11
CA VAL A 333 -1.79 -6.28 19.37
C VAL A 333 -1.87 -7.74 18.93
N CYS A 334 -0.78 -8.35 18.45
CA CYS A 334 -0.75 -9.77 18.11
C CYS A 334 -1.00 -10.67 19.34
N ILE A 335 -0.48 -10.30 20.51
CA ILE A 335 -0.77 -11.01 21.77
C ILE A 335 -2.26 -10.90 22.10
N TYR A 336 -2.82 -9.69 22.04
CA TYR A 336 -4.24 -9.47 22.32
C TYR A 336 -5.14 -10.22 21.34
N ALA A 337 -4.78 -10.26 20.04
CA ALA A 337 -5.50 -11.01 19.01
C ALA A 337 -5.64 -12.51 19.34
N TYR A 338 -4.69 -13.08 20.07
CA TYR A 338 -4.75 -14.48 20.48
C TYR A 338 -5.93 -14.78 21.44
N PHE A 339 -6.32 -13.80 22.25
CA PHE A 339 -7.33 -13.97 23.32
C PHE A 339 -8.74 -13.51 22.95
N ILE A 340 -8.97 -12.97 21.76
CA ILE A 340 -10.27 -12.45 21.37
C ILE A 340 -11.13 -13.53 20.69
N TYR A 341 -12.44 -13.52 20.98
CA TYR A 341 -13.42 -14.43 20.41
C TYR A 341 -14.72 -13.71 20.01
N SER A 342 -15.03 -12.56 20.62
CA SER A 342 -16.31 -11.86 20.38
C SER A 342 -16.17 -10.74 19.33
N PRO A 343 -17.27 -10.38 18.65
CA PRO A 343 -17.32 -9.25 17.73
C PRO A 343 -16.85 -7.91 18.35
N ASP A 344 -17.25 -7.61 19.59
CA ASP A 344 -16.84 -6.37 20.27
C ASP A 344 -15.33 -6.29 20.47
N GLN A 345 -14.71 -7.42 20.86
CA GLN A 345 -13.25 -7.50 20.98
C GLN A 345 -12.57 -7.33 19.63
N PHE A 346 -13.19 -7.86 18.55
CA PHE A 346 -12.68 -7.70 17.20
C PHE A 346 -12.76 -6.25 16.71
N TYR A 347 -13.82 -5.52 17.04
CA TYR A 347 -13.89 -4.07 16.75
C TYR A 347 -12.84 -3.27 17.52
N LEU A 348 -12.59 -3.63 18.78
CA LEU A 348 -11.53 -2.97 19.56
C LEU A 348 -10.16 -3.18 18.91
N ILE A 349 -9.84 -4.42 18.50
CA ILE A 349 -8.55 -4.69 17.84
C ILE A 349 -8.46 -4.00 16.49
N ALA A 350 -9.54 -3.93 15.72
CA ALA A 350 -9.60 -3.18 14.46
C ALA A 350 -9.27 -1.69 14.68
N GLY A 351 -9.81 -1.08 15.75
CA GLY A 351 -9.43 0.28 16.15
C GLY A 351 -7.95 0.43 16.48
N LEU A 352 -7.37 -0.48 17.27
CA LEU A 352 -5.93 -0.48 17.61
C LEU A 352 -5.07 -0.67 16.36
N VAL A 353 -5.43 -1.60 15.47
CA VAL A 353 -4.78 -1.82 14.17
C VAL A 353 -4.81 -0.55 13.35
N GLY A 354 -5.96 0.11 13.23
CA GLY A 354 -6.08 1.37 12.50
C GLY A 354 -5.14 2.45 13.05
N LEU A 355 -5.15 2.66 14.38
CA LEU A 355 -4.30 3.65 15.05
C LEU A 355 -2.81 3.40 14.75
N LEU A 356 -2.36 2.18 14.91
CA LEU A 356 -0.97 1.80 14.69
C LEU A 356 -0.60 1.79 13.20
N MET A 357 -1.48 1.34 12.32
CA MET A 357 -1.25 1.32 10.87
C MET A 357 -1.01 2.74 10.35
N GLY A 358 -1.92 3.67 10.63
CA GLY A 358 -1.78 5.06 10.19
C GLY A 358 -0.52 5.72 10.72
N GLY A 359 -0.20 5.48 12.00
CA GLY A 359 1.00 6.00 12.65
C GLY A 359 2.29 5.42 12.07
N THR A 360 2.38 4.09 12.00
CA THR A 360 3.59 3.37 11.55
C THR A 360 3.93 3.71 10.10
N GLN A 361 2.97 3.59 9.19
CA GLN A 361 3.20 3.87 7.76
C GLN A 361 3.63 5.33 7.52
N THR A 362 2.96 6.27 8.20
CA THR A 362 3.29 7.70 8.09
C THR A 362 4.72 8.00 8.53
N VAL A 363 5.10 7.51 9.73
CA VAL A 363 6.42 7.79 10.31
C VAL A 363 7.52 7.03 9.58
N ALA A 364 7.28 5.78 9.13
CA ALA A 364 8.26 4.99 8.39
C ALA A 364 8.62 5.67 7.06
N ARG A 365 7.62 6.07 6.25
CA ARG A 365 7.83 6.79 4.97
C ARG A 365 8.59 8.10 5.17
N ALA A 366 8.20 8.88 6.17
CA ALA A 366 8.86 10.14 6.48
C ALA A 366 10.30 9.92 6.99
N THR A 367 10.54 8.89 7.80
CA THR A 367 11.88 8.55 8.33
C THR A 367 12.83 8.18 7.19
N PHE A 368 12.39 7.32 6.29
CA PHE A 368 13.19 6.95 5.12
C PHE A 368 13.50 8.18 4.26
N SER A 369 12.50 9.02 3.99
CA SER A 369 12.66 10.28 3.25
C SER A 369 13.74 11.18 3.87
N LEU A 370 13.79 11.28 5.21
CA LEU A 370 14.78 12.09 5.93
C LEU A 370 16.21 11.53 5.88
N PHE A 371 16.38 10.26 5.55
CA PHE A 371 17.71 9.64 5.40
C PHE A 371 18.33 9.92 4.03
N ILE A 372 17.50 10.17 3.02
CA ILE A 372 17.98 10.42 1.65
C ILE A 372 18.79 11.72 1.64
N PRO A 373 20.04 11.70 1.11
CA PRO A 373 20.84 12.91 0.95
C PRO A 373 20.19 13.86 -0.06
N GLN A 374 20.68 15.08 -0.14
CA GLN A 374 20.27 16.01 -1.20
C GLN A 374 20.80 15.50 -2.55
N THR A 375 19.95 14.88 -3.34
CA THR A 375 20.27 14.26 -4.63
C THR A 375 19.07 14.35 -5.57
N SER A 376 19.34 14.21 -6.87
CA SER A 376 18.30 14.00 -7.89
C SER A 376 17.75 12.57 -7.95
N ASP A 377 18.47 11.60 -7.36
CA ASP A 377 18.23 10.17 -7.51
C ASP A 377 17.21 9.63 -6.47
N THR A 378 16.25 10.47 -6.11
CA THR A 378 15.28 10.18 -5.06
C THR A 378 14.41 8.96 -5.39
N THR A 379 14.14 8.71 -6.68
CA THR A 379 13.33 7.56 -7.12
C THR A 379 14.08 6.25 -6.91
N SER A 380 15.37 6.21 -7.23
CA SER A 380 16.21 5.03 -6.97
C SER A 380 16.33 4.70 -5.48
N PHE A 381 16.42 5.70 -4.60
CA PHE A 381 16.37 5.45 -3.15
C PHE A 381 15.04 4.84 -2.72
N PHE A 382 13.92 5.42 -3.15
CA PHE A 382 12.60 4.89 -2.80
C PHE A 382 12.32 3.51 -3.42
N SER A 383 12.95 3.15 -4.53
CA SER A 383 12.84 1.79 -5.07
C SER A 383 13.43 0.74 -4.13
N PHE A 384 14.52 1.03 -3.41
CA PHE A 384 15.04 0.11 -2.38
C PHE A 384 14.10 -0.04 -1.19
N TYR A 385 13.43 1.04 -0.78
CA TYR A 385 12.38 1.00 0.22
C TYR A 385 11.21 0.11 -0.23
N ASP A 386 10.73 0.33 -1.45
CA ASP A 386 9.62 -0.42 -2.05
C ASP A 386 9.95 -1.91 -2.23
N VAL A 387 11.12 -2.23 -2.77
CA VAL A 387 11.59 -3.64 -2.92
C VAL A 387 11.65 -4.32 -1.56
N THR A 388 12.18 -3.64 -0.56
CA THR A 388 12.27 -4.19 0.81
C THR A 388 10.88 -4.54 1.34
N GLU A 389 9.89 -3.66 1.12
CA GLU A 389 8.49 -3.91 1.48
C GLU A 389 7.90 -5.09 0.72
N LYS A 390 8.03 -5.13 -0.62
CA LYS A 390 7.43 -6.18 -1.47
C LYS A 390 8.01 -7.57 -1.20
N ILE A 391 9.32 -7.65 -1.02
CA ILE A 391 9.99 -8.89 -0.62
C ILE A 391 9.52 -9.30 0.80
N GLY A 392 9.36 -8.33 1.70
CA GLY A 392 8.79 -8.55 3.03
C GLY A 392 7.39 -9.17 2.95
N ILE A 393 6.49 -8.60 2.15
CA ILE A 393 5.13 -9.13 1.96
C ILE A 393 5.17 -10.56 1.42
N PHE A 394 5.96 -10.80 0.37
CA PHE A 394 6.07 -12.13 -0.24
C PHE A 394 6.50 -13.21 0.76
N PHE A 395 7.58 -12.97 1.48
CA PHE A 395 8.05 -13.93 2.49
C PHE A 395 7.12 -14.03 3.70
N GLY A 396 6.44 -12.93 4.06
CA GLY A 396 5.48 -12.90 5.14
C GLY A 396 4.27 -13.81 4.84
N LEU A 397 3.72 -13.74 3.63
CA LEU A 397 2.62 -14.60 3.21
C LEU A 397 3.03 -16.07 3.11
N LEU A 398 4.23 -16.35 2.58
CA LEU A 398 4.77 -17.72 2.56
C LEU A 398 4.93 -18.28 3.98
N PHE A 399 5.48 -17.48 4.88
CA PHE A 399 5.67 -17.89 6.28
C PHE A 399 4.33 -18.12 6.98
N TYR A 400 3.34 -17.24 6.74
CA TYR A 400 1.99 -17.42 7.26
C TYR A 400 1.37 -18.73 6.78
N ALA A 401 1.43 -19.00 5.47
CA ALA A 401 0.88 -20.23 4.90
C ALA A 401 1.52 -21.49 5.52
N PHE A 402 2.85 -21.46 5.69
CA PHE A 402 3.60 -22.54 6.34
C PHE A 402 3.21 -22.67 7.83
N ALA A 403 3.13 -21.57 8.56
CA ALA A 403 2.74 -21.58 9.96
C ALA A 403 1.31 -22.08 10.17
N ALA A 404 0.37 -21.64 9.32
CA ALA A 404 -1.03 -22.08 9.34
C ALA A 404 -1.15 -23.58 9.03
N GLN A 405 -0.37 -24.08 8.08
CA GLN A 405 -0.35 -25.52 7.75
C GLN A 405 0.15 -26.40 8.89
N ILE A 406 1.20 -25.96 9.60
CA ILE A 406 1.78 -26.71 10.73
C ILE A 406 0.87 -26.65 11.96
N THR A 407 0.36 -25.47 12.28
CA THR A 407 -0.41 -25.24 13.51
C THR A 407 -1.90 -25.59 13.38
N GLY A 408 -2.42 -25.65 12.17
CA GLY A 408 -3.84 -25.81 11.88
C GLY A 408 -4.72 -24.64 12.35
N SER A 409 -4.11 -23.50 12.74
CA SER A 409 -4.83 -22.37 13.35
C SER A 409 -4.29 -21.03 12.85
N VAL A 410 -5.21 -20.17 12.38
CA VAL A 410 -4.92 -18.78 12.02
C VAL A 410 -4.41 -18.01 13.24
N ARG A 411 -4.97 -18.27 14.40
CA ARG A 411 -4.66 -17.62 15.67
C ARG A 411 -3.21 -17.83 16.10
N PHE A 412 -2.72 -19.08 16.03
CA PHE A 412 -1.30 -19.37 16.30
C PHE A 412 -0.37 -18.69 15.29
N SER A 413 -0.80 -18.61 14.04
CA SER A 413 -0.01 -17.92 13.00
C SER A 413 0.15 -16.44 13.31
N VAL A 414 -0.89 -15.78 13.82
CA VAL A 414 -0.82 -14.35 14.20
C VAL A 414 0.14 -14.13 15.37
N ILE A 415 0.12 -14.98 16.40
CA ILE A 415 1.00 -14.78 17.56
C ILE A 415 2.49 -14.95 17.23
N ILE A 416 2.82 -15.76 16.23
CA ILE A 416 4.22 -15.91 15.79
C ILE A 416 4.78 -14.57 15.29
N PHE A 417 3.96 -13.74 14.61
CA PHE A 417 4.41 -12.42 14.13
C PHE A 417 4.79 -11.46 15.26
N MET A 418 4.31 -11.68 16.49
CA MET A 418 4.77 -10.95 17.68
C MET A 418 6.30 -10.95 17.82
N PHE A 419 6.94 -12.10 17.60
CA PHE A 419 8.41 -12.22 17.71
C PHE A 419 9.12 -11.33 16.70
N PHE A 420 8.62 -11.26 15.47
CA PHE A 420 9.20 -10.42 14.44
C PHE A 420 8.99 -8.93 14.74
N PHE A 421 7.84 -8.55 15.29
CA PHE A 421 7.61 -7.17 15.74
C PHE A 421 8.56 -6.78 16.87
N PHE A 422 8.73 -7.62 17.88
CA PHE A 422 9.67 -7.33 18.98
C PHE A 422 11.12 -7.32 18.48
N LEU A 423 11.51 -8.24 17.60
CA LEU A 423 12.81 -8.23 16.97
C LEU A 423 13.03 -6.93 16.16
N GLY A 424 12.06 -6.52 15.35
CA GLY A 424 12.09 -5.26 14.60
C GLY A 424 12.23 -4.06 15.52
N ALA A 425 11.46 -3.99 16.60
CA ALA A 425 11.58 -2.92 17.62
C ALA A 425 12.97 -2.86 18.23
N ILE A 426 13.57 -3.99 18.59
CA ILE A 426 14.94 -4.06 19.13
C ILE A 426 15.97 -3.60 18.09
N LEU A 427 15.85 -4.05 16.85
CA LEU A 427 16.77 -3.67 15.78
C LEU A 427 16.67 -2.18 15.45
N LEU A 428 15.48 -1.60 15.52
CA LEU A 428 15.27 -0.18 15.26
C LEU A 428 15.99 0.71 16.29
N THR A 429 16.13 0.27 17.54
CA THR A 429 16.91 1.00 18.54
C THR A 429 18.39 1.16 18.17
N ARG A 430 18.90 0.27 17.29
CA ARG A 430 20.29 0.30 16.80
C ARG A 430 20.50 1.24 15.61
N VAL A 431 19.42 1.81 15.06
CA VAL A 431 19.50 2.78 13.95
C VAL A 431 20.00 4.12 14.51
N PRO A 432 21.08 4.70 13.96
CA PRO A 432 21.60 5.98 14.41
C PRO A 432 20.56 7.11 14.27
N LYS A 433 20.33 7.84 15.36
CA LYS A 433 19.37 8.95 15.40
C LYS A 433 19.74 10.04 14.37
N ILE A 434 18.73 10.71 13.85
CA ILE A 434 18.94 11.91 13.01
C ILE A 434 19.34 13.05 13.94
N ASP A 435 20.45 13.70 13.64
CA ASP A 435 20.84 14.92 14.33
C ASP A 435 19.86 16.04 13.96
N ARG A 436 19.07 16.47 14.93
CA ARG A 436 18.03 17.49 14.74
C ARG A 436 18.62 18.85 14.35
N ASN A 437 19.85 19.13 14.75
CA ASN A 437 20.55 20.38 14.41
C ASN A 437 20.90 20.45 12.91
N LYS A 438 20.96 19.29 12.23
CA LYS A 438 21.21 19.21 10.77
C LYS A 438 19.91 19.28 9.95
N LEU A 439 18.74 19.31 10.59
CA LEU A 439 17.43 19.48 9.96
C LEU A 439 16.97 20.96 9.96
N ALA A 440 17.78 21.83 10.55
CA ALA A 440 17.51 23.28 10.66
C ALA A 440 17.71 24.01 9.35
#